data_ec75ab385d404aab759bce277c9ccd71
#
_entry.id   ec75ab385d404aab759bce277c9ccd71
#
_cell.length_a   1.000
_cell.length_b   1.000
_cell.length_c   1.000
_cell.angle_alpha   90.00
_cell.angle_beta   90.00
_cell.angle_gamma   90.00
#
_symmetry.space_group_name_H-M   'P 1'
#
loop_
_entity.id
_entity.type
_entity.pdbx_description
1 polymer ?
#
loop_
_entity_poly.entity_id
_entity_poly.type
_entity_poly.pdbx_seq_one_letter_code
_entity_poly.pdbx_strand_id
1 'polypeptide(L)'
;ILDRMETLEIPNLKKLGMLNLHCGGSMEQAAKPMGRYARLGEASNGKDTMTGHWEMMGIKTEKPFITFTEHGFPPELIAELEKRCGKRVIGNKSASGTQIIEELGEEEINTGAMIVYTSADSVLQICGNEETFDLQNLYRCCEIAREITLKDEWKVGRVIARPYVGKKKGEFKRTSNRHDYALKPTGPTVLNAMKDKGLDVI
;
A
#
# COMPACT_ATOMS: atom_id res chain seq x y z
N ILE A 1 -8.51 5.93 20.11
CA ILE A 1 -7.25 6.20 20.84
C ILE A 1 -7.52 7.23 21.94
N LEU A 2 -8.00 8.43 21.60
CA LEU A 2 -8.23 9.51 22.59
C LEU A 2 -9.10 9.07 23.79
N ASP A 3 -10.15 8.28 23.53
CA ASP A 3 -11.07 7.80 24.57
C ASP A 3 -10.53 6.61 25.39
N ARG A 4 -9.39 6.05 25.01
CA ARG A 4 -8.79 4.85 25.62
C ARG A 4 -7.49 5.12 26.37
N MET A 5 -7.00 6.35 26.31
CA MET A 5 -5.77 6.74 26.97
C MET A 5 -6.10 7.69 28.13
N GLU A 6 -5.75 7.30 29.34
CA GLU A 6 -5.91 8.13 30.52
C GLU A 6 -4.98 9.36 30.50
N THR A 7 -3.81 9.21 29.87
CA THR A 7 -2.83 10.28 29.70
C THR A 7 -2.27 10.28 28.28
N LEU A 8 -2.65 11.27 27.48
CA LEU A 8 -2.08 11.52 26.16
C LEU A 8 -1.51 12.94 26.12
N GLU A 9 -0.19 13.05 26.14
CA GLU A 9 0.48 14.33 26.07
C GLU A 9 0.74 14.75 24.61
N ILE A 10 -0.14 15.56 24.05
CA ILE A 10 -0.04 16.13 22.70
C ILE A 10 -0.18 17.66 22.70
N PRO A 11 0.66 18.38 23.48
CA PRO A 11 0.45 19.81 23.74
C PRO A 11 0.47 20.66 22.46
N ASN A 12 1.30 20.34 21.48
CA ASN A 12 1.37 21.09 20.24
C ASN A 12 0.14 20.85 19.34
N LEU A 13 -0.33 19.60 19.23
CA LEU A 13 -1.56 19.30 18.49
C LEU A 13 -2.79 19.90 19.15
N LYS A 14 -2.84 19.94 20.50
CA LYS A 14 -3.87 20.66 21.26
C LYS A 14 -3.86 22.15 20.90
N LYS A 15 -2.71 22.84 20.97
CA LYS A 15 -2.57 24.25 20.59
C LYS A 15 -3.02 24.54 19.17
N LEU A 16 -2.77 23.61 18.21
CA LEU A 16 -3.22 23.72 16.85
C LEU A 16 -4.73 23.50 16.66
N GLY A 17 -5.43 22.98 17.66
CA GLY A 17 -6.88 22.76 17.63
C GLY A 17 -7.32 21.34 17.26
N MET A 18 -6.41 20.36 17.23
CA MET A 18 -6.76 18.99 16.87
C MET A 18 -7.85 18.40 17.77
N LEU A 19 -7.80 18.66 19.08
CA LEU A 19 -8.81 18.18 20.04
C LEU A 19 -10.19 18.82 19.85
N ASN A 20 -10.27 19.96 19.17
CA ASN A 20 -11.55 20.61 18.84
C ASN A 20 -12.35 19.84 17.76
N LEU A 21 -11.70 18.91 17.03
CA LEU A 21 -12.36 17.99 16.09
C LEU A 21 -13.03 16.80 16.80
N HIS A 22 -12.64 16.53 18.05
CA HIS A 22 -13.16 15.41 18.82
C HIS A 22 -14.43 15.83 19.56
N CYS A 23 -15.56 15.20 19.24
CA CYS A 23 -16.84 15.47 19.90
C CYS A 23 -17.05 14.46 21.03
N GLY A 24 -16.97 14.93 22.29
CA GLY A 24 -17.39 14.13 23.45
C GLY A 24 -16.28 13.32 24.12
N GLY A 25 -15.15 13.89 24.40
CA GLY A 25 -14.09 13.27 25.22
C GLY A 25 -13.78 14.07 26.48
N SER A 26 -13.06 13.44 27.42
CA SER A 26 -12.56 14.07 28.63
C SER A 26 -11.38 15.03 28.40
N MET A 27 -10.86 15.10 27.17
CA MET A 27 -9.71 15.94 26.86
C MET A 27 -10.11 17.39 26.59
N GLU A 28 -9.43 18.30 27.29
CA GLU A 28 -9.65 19.72 27.15
C GLU A 28 -9.29 20.26 25.77
N GLN A 29 -10.24 20.96 25.16
CA GLN A 29 -10.09 21.63 23.87
C GLN A 29 -9.32 22.95 24.00
N ALA A 30 -8.70 23.40 22.89
CA ALA A 30 -8.09 24.72 22.87
C ALA A 30 -9.16 25.79 22.67
N ALA A 31 -9.29 26.73 23.64
CA ALA A 31 -10.24 27.85 23.55
C ALA A 31 -9.90 28.81 22.39
N LYS A 32 -8.60 28.99 22.11
CA LYS A 32 -8.09 29.80 20.98
C LYS A 32 -7.02 29.02 20.23
N PRO A 33 -7.40 28.14 19.28
CA PRO A 33 -6.45 27.37 18.55
C PRO A 33 -5.57 28.25 17.63
N MET A 34 -4.28 27.94 17.61
CA MET A 34 -3.29 28.64 16.76
C MET A 34 -3.37 28.21 15.28
N GLY A 35 -3.93 27.04 15.00
CA GLY A 35 -4.13 26.52 13.66
C GLY A 35 -5.58 26.62 13.19
N ARG A 36 -5.76 26.33 11.92
CA ARG A 36 -7.08 26.06 11.34
C ARG A 36 -7.29 24.55 11.29
N TYR A 37 -8.48 24.11 11.62
CA TYR A 37 -8.85 22.69 11.60
C TYR A 37 -10.23 22.52 10.97
N ALA A 38 -10.41 21.42 10.27
CA ALA A 38 -11.67 21.06 9.65
C ALA A 38 -11.84 19.54 9.62
N ARG A 39 -13.05 19.08 9.57
CA ARG A 39 -13.40 17.69 9.30
C ARG A 39 -13.84 17.62 7.84
N LEU A 40 -13.14 16.82 7.05
CA LEU A 40 -13.45 16.60 5.64
C LEU A 40 -14.09 15.23 5.47
N GLY A 41 -15.14 15.16 4.65
CA GLY A 41 -15.73 13.90 4.17
C GLY A 41 -15.09 13.51 2.85
N GLU A 42 -14.74 12.24 2.71
CA GLU A 42 -14.26 11.68 1.45
C GLU A 42 -15.40 11.68 0.42
N ALA A 43 -15.12 12.19 -0.77
CA ALA A 43 -16.08 12.25 -1.88
C ALA A 43 -15.89 11.13 -2.90
N SER A 44 -14.72 10.50 -2.91
CA SER A 44 -14.39 9.39 -3.80
C SER A 44 -15.02 8.08 -3.34
N ASN A 45 -15.32 7.21 -4.30
CA ASN A 45 -15.73 5.84 -4.02
C ASN A 45 -14.48 4.96 -3.88
N GLY A 46 -14.49 4.09 -2.87
CA GLY A 46 -13.43 3.12 -2.67
C GLY A 46 -12.66 3.34 -1.36
N LYS A 47 -12.13 2.25 -0.86
CA LYS A 47 -11.37 2.18 0.39
C LYS A 47 -9.93 1.76 0.06
N ASP A 48 -9.19 2.63 -0.56
CA ASP A 48 -7.81 2.38 -0.96
C ASP A 48 -6.95 3.62 -0.71
N THR A 49 -5.72 3.40 -0.29
CA THR A 49 -4.76 4.47 -0.02
C THR A 49 -4.54 5.38 -1.23
N MET A 50 -4.52 4.83 -2.46
CA MET A 50 -4.37 5.64 -3.67
C MET A 50 -5.57 6.54 -3.90
N THR A 51 -6.79 6.04 -3.69
CA THR A 51 -8.02 6.83 -3.80
C THR A 51 -7.93 8.10 -2.96
N GLY A 52 -7.54 7.94 -1.68
CA GLY A 52 -7.38 9.09 -0.77
C GLY A 52 -6.29 10.07 -1.22
N HIS A 53 -5.14 9.57 -1.69
CA HIS A 53 -4.08 10.44 -2.21
C HIS A 53 -4.52 11.19 -3.47
N TRP A 54 -5.19 10.54 -4.41
CA TRP A 54 -5.70 11.19 -5.61
C TRP A 54 -6.74 12.25 -5.29
N GLU A 55 -7.63 11.99 -4.32
CA GLU A 55 -8.64 12.96 -3.89
C GLU A 55 -7.99 14.20 -3.27
N MET A 56 -7.00 14.02 -2.39
CA MET A 56 -6.23 15.15 -1.84
C MET A 56 -5.52 15.97 -2.92
N MET A 57 -5.19 15.34 -4.06
CA MET A 57 -4.55 15.98 -5.21
C MET A 57 -5.53 16.47 -6.28
N GLY A 58 -6.85 16.42 -6.00
CA GLY A 58 -7.90 17.00 -6.83
C GLY A 58 -8.61 16.04 -7.79
N ILE A 59 -8.41 14.72 -7.65
CA ILE A 59 -9.09 13.72 -8.49
C ILE A 59 -10.09 12.91 -7.68
N LYS A 60 -11.37 13.03 -8.02
CA LYS A 60 -12.42 12.17 -7.46
C LYS A 60 -12.44 10.82 -8.18
N THR A 61 -12.35 9.74 -7.42
CA THR A 61 -12.46 8.37 -7.93
C THR A 61 -13.91 7.91 -7.90
N GLU A 62 -14.53 7.79 -9.07
CA GLU A 62 -15.94 7.33 -9.18
C GLU A 62 -16.05 5.80 -9.09
N LYS A 63 -15.16 5.07 -9.78
CA LYS A 63 -15.13 3.60 -9.77
C LYS A 63 -14.00 3.13 -8.85
N PRO A 64 -14.33 2.44 -7.73
CA PRO A 64 -13.33 1.95 -6.81
C PRO A 64 -12.39 0.93 -7.48
N PHE A 65 -11.15 0.87 -7.00
CA PHE A 65 -10.23 -0.19 -7.40
C PHE A 65 -10.71 -1.55 -6.91
N ILE A 66 -10.44 -2.58 -7.70
CA ILE A 66 -10.76 -3.97 -7.34
C ILE A 66 -9.84 -4.42 -6.21
N THR A 67 -10.40 -5.16 -5.25
CA THR A 67 -9.64 -5.81 -4.18
C THR A 67 -9.84 -7.33 -4.25
N PHE A 68 -8.84 -8.09 -3.81
CA PHE A 68 -8.84 -9.56 -3.84
C PHE A 68 -8.65 -10.15 -2.43
N THR A 69 -9.30 -9.54 -1.43
CA THR A 69 -9.08 -9.82 0.00
C THR A 69 -9.66 -11.13 0.48
N GLU A 70 -10.76 -11.61 -0.14
CA GLU A 70 -11.48 -12.80 0.35
C GLU A 70 -10.84 -14.12 -0.09
N HIS A 71 -10.45 -14.21 -1.38
CA HIS A 71 -10.00 -15.47 -1.98
C HIS A 71 -8.62 -15.41 -2.63
N GLY A 72 -7.92 -14.25 -2.50
CA GLY A 72 -6.71 -14.00 -3.28
C GLY A 72 -7.03 -13.70 -4.76
N PHE A 73 -6.01 -13.72 -5.60
CA PHE A 73 -6.14 -13.44 -7.03
C PHE A 73 -6.74 -14.63 -7.79
N PRO A 74 -7.49 -14.39 -8.89
CA PRO A 74 -8.06 -15.44 -9.71
C PRO A 74 -6.99 -16.39 -10.27
N PRO A 75 -7.32 -17.69 -10.45
CA PRO A 75 -6.38 -18.67 -10.97
C PRO A 75 -5.77 -18.29 -12.34
N GLU A 76 -6.54 -17.61 -13.19
CA GLU A 76 -6.11 -17.18 -14.52
C GLU A 76 -5.02 -16.10 -14.43
N LEU A 77 -5.13 -15.17 -13.46
CA LEU A 77 -4.10 -14.17 -13.19
C LEU A 77 -2.82 -14.84 -12.69
N ILE A 78 -2.96 -15.77 -11.73
CA ILE A 78 -1.82 -16.50 -11.17
C ILE A 78 -1.11 -17.32 -12.25
N ALA A 79 -1.85 -18.06 -13.08
CA ALA A 79 -1.27 -18.85 -14.16
C ALA A 79 -0.51 -17.99 -15.20
N GLU A 80 -1.06 -16.84 -15.56
CA GLU A 80 -0.39 -15.90 -16.47
C GLU A 80 0.88 -15.31 -15.84
N LEU A 81 0.83 -15.01 -14.54
CA LEU A 81 1.98 -14.51 -13.78
C LEU A 81 3.09 -15.57 -13.71
N GLU A 82 2.77 -16.81 -13.35
CA GLU A 82 3.70 -17.94 -13.31
C GLU A 82 4.37 -18.17 -14.66
N LYS A 83 3.57 -18.21 -15.72
CA LYS A 83 4.03 -18.41 -17.09
C LYS A 83 5.03 -17.33 -17.51
N ARG A 84 4.72 -16.07 -17.27
CA ARG A 84 5.56 -14.94 -17.70
C ARG A 84 6.80 -14.75 -16.82
N CYS A 85 6.68 -14.96 -15.51
CA CYS A 85 7.80 -14.87 -14.58
C CYS A 85 8.71 -16.11 -14.61
N GLY A 86 8.21 -17.27 -15.05
CA GLY A 86 8.93 -18.54 -15.00
C GLY A 86 9.12 -19.08 -13.59
N LYS A 87 8.23 -18.74 -12.67
CA LYS A 87 8.29 -19.10 -11.24
C LYS A 87 6.92 -19.50 -10.71
N ARG A 88 6.89 -20.55 -9.90
CA ARG A 88 5.66 -20.97 -9.19
C ARG A 88 5.25 -19.92 -8.16
N VAL A 89 3.97 -19.64 -8.05
CA VAL A 89 3.40 -18.77 -7.03
C VAL A 89 3.06 -19.57 -5.77
N ILE A 90 3.41 -19.03 -4.62
CA ILE A 90 2.97 -19.47 -3.29
C ILE A 90 2.31 -18.32 -2.55
N GLY A 91 1.44 -18.64 -1.61
CA GLY A 91 0.69 -17.65 -0.80
C GLY A 91 -0.69 -17.37 -1.37
N ASN A 92 -0.82 -16.49 -2.34
CA ASN A 92 -2.08 -16.04 -2.97
C ASN A 92 -3.25 -15.85 -1.99
N LYS A 93 -3.03 -15.08 -0.94
CA LYS A 93 -4.02 -14.79 0.10
C LYS A 93 -3.86 -13.38 0.65
N SER A 94 -4.86 -12.92 1.40
CA SER A 94 -4.73 -11.69 2.18
C SER A 94 -3.87 -11.93 3.41
N ALA A 95 -2.81 -11.14 3.61
CA ALA A 95 -1.89 -11.29 4.73
C ALA A 95 -1.14 -9.99 5.07
N SER A 96 -0.57 -9.97 6.28
CA SER A 96 0.48 -9.01 6.62
C SER A 96 1.80 -9.44 5.96
N GLY A 97 2.53 -8.47 5.38
CA GLY A 97 3.81 -8.78 4.72
C GLY A 97 4.88 -9.36 5.65
N THR A 98 4.86 -9.05 6.94
CA THR A 98 5.77 -9.67 7.91
C THR A 98 5.37 -11.12 8.18
N GLN A 99 4.08 -11.35 8.39
CA GLN A 99 3.54 -12.68 8.68
C GLN A 99 3.75 -13.66 7.51
N ILE A 100 3.50 -13.23 6.27
CA ILE A 100 3.62 -14.12 5.13
C ILE A 100 5.06 -14.50 4.82
N ILE A 101 6.02 -13.61 5.07
CA ILE A 101 7.45 -13.93 4.96
C ILE A 101 7.85 -14.95 6.02
N GLU A 102 7.40 -14.80 7.26
CA GLU A 102 7.65 -15.79 8.33
C GLU A 102 7.02 -17.15 8.03
N GLU A 103 5.91 -17.19 7.31
CA GLU A 103 5.21 -18.41 6.94
C GLU A 103 5.84 -19.13 5.73
N LEU A 104 6.24 -18.39 4.71
CA LEU A 104 6.59 -18.93 3.39
C LEU A 104 8.04 -18.64 2.96
N GLY A 105 8.80 -17.88 3.73
CA GLY A 105 10.14 -17.46 3.34
C GLY A 105 11.11 -18.62 3.17
N GLU A 106 11.05 -19.64 4.02
CA GLU A 106 11.90 -20.83 3.87
C GLU A 106 11.51 -21.65 2.60
N GLU A 107 10.21 -21.77 2.30
CA GLU A 107 9.75 -22.43 1.07
C GLU A 107 10.22 -21.65 -0.18
N GLU A 108 10.11 -20.32 -0.16
CA GLU A 108 10.60 -19.47 -1.26
C GLU A 108 12.11 -19.68 -1.50
N ILE A 109 12.93 -19.62 -0.44
CA ILE A 109 14.39 -19.79 -0.52
C ILE A 109 14.74 -21.18 -1.08
N ASN A 110 14.08 -22.24 -0.61
CA ASN A 110 14.38 -23.62 -0.98
C ASN A 110 13.91 -23.99 -2.38
N THR A 111 12.83 -23.39 -2.88
CA THR A 111 12.19 -23.78 -4.13
C THR A 111 12.36 -22.76 -5.25
N GLY A 112 12.76 -21.53 -4.93
CA GLY A 112 12.77 -20.39 -5.86
C GLY A 112 11.37 -19.91 -6.27
N ALA A 113 10.33 -20.33 -5.53
CA ALA A 113 8.96 -19.88 -5.75
C ALA A 113 8.81 -18.38 -5.44
N MET A 114 7.72 -17.78 -5.91
CA MET A 114 7.40 -16.37 -5.73
C MET A 114 6.27 -16.22 -4.73
N ILE A 115 6.50 -15.53 -3.62
CA ILE A 115 5.45 -15.24 -2.64
C ILE A 115 4.58 -14.11 -3.17
N VAL A 116 3.31 -14.42 -3.49
CA VAL A 116 2.31 -13.44 -3.92
C VAL A 116 1.22 -13.32 -2.87
N TYR A 117 0.84 -12.10 -2.53
CA TYR A 117 -0.22 -11.85 -1.55
C TYR A 117 -0.89 -10.50 -1.76
N THR A 118 -2.02 -10.29 -1.11
CA THR A 118 -2.74 -9.01 -1.07
C THR A 118 -2.95 -8.54 0.36
N SER A 119 -3.59 -7.40 0.53
CA SER A 119 -4.03 -6.84 1.81
C SER A 119 -5.39 -6.18 1.65
N ALA A 120 -5.82 -5.35 2.62
CA ALA A 120 -7.11 -4.65 2.54
C ALA A 120 -7.19 -3.61 1.40
N ASP A 121 -6.05 -3.12 0.93
CA ASP A 121 -5.97 -2.19 -0.21
C ASP A 121 -6.00 -2.95 -1.55
N SER A 122 -6.20 -2.22 -2.65
CA SER A 122 -6.11 -2.74 -4.01
C SER A 122 -4.64 -2.92 -4.44
N VAL A 123 -4.01 -3.97 -3.95
CA VAL A 123 -2.59 -4.23 -4.15
C VAL A 123 -2.30 -5.70 -4.50
N LEU A 124 -1.36 -5.91 -5.43
CA LEU A 124 -0.68 -7.18 -5.63
C LEU A 124 0.76 -7.01 -5.11
N GLN A 125 1.16 -7.83 -4.17
CA GLN A 125 2.45 -7.72 -3.53
C GLN A 125 3.27 -8.99 -3.77
N ILE A 126 4.53 -8.82 -4.13
CA ILE A 126 5.47 -9.91 -4.37
C ILE A 126 6.62 -9.77 -3.39
N CYS A 127 6.85 -10.78 -2.55
CA CYS A 127 8.05 -10.89 -1.75
C CYS A 127 9.08 -11.77 -2.46
N GLY A 128 10.35 -11.41 -2.31
CA GLY A 128 11.50 -12.17 -2.76
C GLY A 128 12.71 -11.89 -1.87
N ASN A 129 13.46 -12.95 -1.52
CA ASN A 129 14.69 -12.82 -0.77
C ASN A 129 15.78 -12.24 -1.66
N GLU A 130 16.48 -11.20 -1.22
CA GLU A 130 17.50 -10.50 -2.04
C GLU A 130 18.67 -11.40 -2.43
N GLU A 131 19.02 -12.39 -1.60
CA GLU A 131 20.16 -13.29 -1.85
C GLU A 131 19.80 -14.44 -2.79
N THR A 132 18.58 -14.99 -2.71
CA THR A 132 18.19 -16.23 -3.41
C THR A 132 17.26 -15.99 -4.59
N PHE A 133 16.34 -15.02 -4.48
CA PHE A 133 15.44 -14.65 -5.57
C PHE A 133 16.07 -13.63 -6.52
N ASP A 134 16.99 -12.82 -6.01
CA ASP A 134 17.62 -11.66 -6.63
C ASP A 134 16.67 -10.46 -6.79
N LEU A 135 17.18 -9.29 -6.42
CA LEU A 135 16.41 -8.04 -6.41
C LEU A 135 15.94 -7.61 -7.80
N GLN A 136 16.80 -7.76 -8.84
CA GLN A 136 16.43 -7.40 -10.20
C GLN A 136 15.35 -8.35 -10.76
N ASN A 137 15.43 -9.63 -10.39
CA ASN A 137 14.41 -10.62 -10.74
C ASN A 137 13.06 -10.29 -10.09
N LEU A 138 13.07 -9.85 -8.81
CA LEU A 138 11.88 -9.39 -8.11
C LEU A 138 11.23 -8.19 -8.83
N TYR A 139 12.02 -7.20 -9.21
CA TYR A 139 11.53 -6.03 -9.94
C TYR A 139 10.95 -6.43 -11.29
N ARG A 140 11.64 -7.27 -12.06
CA ARG A 140 11.13 -7.81 -13.33
C ARG A 140 9.78 -8.53 -13.16
N CYS A 141 9.63 -9.34 -12.13
CA CYS A 141 8.34 -10.00 -11.84
C CYS A 141 7.24 -8.99 -11.49
N CYS A 142 7.56 -7.92 -10.76
CA CYS A 142 6.61 -6.86 -10.45
C CYS A 142 6.22 -6.03 -11.69
N GLU A 143 7.13 -5.78 -12.62
CA GLU A 143 6.84 -5.13 -13.90
C GLU A 143 5.88 -5.99 -14.74
N ILE A 144 6.16 -7.29 -14.85
CA ILE A 144 5.25 -8.25 -15.50
C ILE A 144 3.88 -8.26 -14.83
N ALA A 145 3.84 -8.32 -13.50
CA ALA A 145 2.60 -8.27 -12.73
C ALA A 145 1.83 -6.95 -12.99
N ARG A 146 2.55 -5.80 -13.10
CA ARG A 146 1.92 -4.52 -13.43
C ARG A 146 1.29 -4.54 -14.82
N GLU A 147 1.97 -5.10 -15.83
CA GLU A 147 1.42 -5.24 -17.19
C GLU A 147 0.16 -6.13 -17.20
N ILE A 148 0.21 -7.29 -16.55
CA ILE A 148 -0.92 -8.22 -16.44
C ILE A 148 -2.12 -7.53 -15.78
N THR A 149 -1.88 -6.80 -14.69
CA THR A 149 -2.92 -6.14 -13.91
C THR A 149 -3.39 -4.80 -14.47
N LEU A 150 -3.05 -4.45 -15.73
CA LEU A 150 -3.68 -3.37 -16.48
C LEU A 150 -5.03 -3.77 -17.10
N LYS A 151 -5.32 -5.07 -17.21
CA LYS A 151 -6.64 -5.58 -17.63
C LYS A 151 -7.70 -5.16 -16.61
N ASP A 152 -8.87 -4.72 -17.09
CA ASP A 152 -9.91 -4.14 -16.24
C ASP A 152 -10.40 -5.12 -15.16
N GLU A 153 -10.49 -6.41 -15.46
CA GLU A 153 -10.89 -7.45 -14.50
C GLU A 153 -9.86 -7.74 -13.41
N TRP A 154 -8.61 -7.30 -13.60
CA TRP A 154 -7.49 -7.54 -12.67
C TRP A 154 -6.82 -6.24 -12.20
N LYS A 155 -7.41 -5.10 -12.50
CA LYS A 155 -6.81 -3.79 -12.32
C LYS A 155 -6.69 -3.43 -10.83
N VAL A 156 -5.52 -3.74 -10.25
CA VAL A 156 -5.17 -3.26 -8.91
C VAL A 156 -4.51 -1.88 -8.97
N GLY A 157 -4.68 -1.11 -7.91
CA GLY A 157 -4.06 0.21 -7.78
C GLY A 157 -2.55 0.18 -7.81
N ARG A 158 -1.93 -0.79 -7.12
CA ARG A 158 -0.46 -0.93 -7.04
C ARG A 158 -0.03 -2.38 -7.17
N VAL A 159 1.15 -2.57 -7.79
CA VAL A 159 1.98 -3.76 -7.61
C VAL A 159 3.18 -3.35 -6.77
N ILE A 160 3.54 -4.12 -5.76
CA ILE A 160 4.58 -3.75 -4.80
C ILE A 160 5.63 -4.85 -4.70
N ALA A 161 6.88 -4.50 -5.00
CA ALA A 161 8.04 -5.32 -4.69
C ALA A 161 8.36 -5.20 -3.18
N ARG A 162 8.42 -6.34 -2.50
CA ARG A 162 8.68 -6.45 -1.07
C ARG A 162 9.93 -7.31 -0.81
N PRO A 163 11.14 -6.79 -1.06
CA PRO A 163 12.35 -7.54 -0.81
C PRO A 163 12.60 -7.74 0.69
N TYR A 164 13.24 -8.85 1.01
CA TYR A 164 13.64 -9.20 2.36
C TYR A 164 14.97 -9.96 2.38
N VAL A 165 15.60 -10.06 3.54
CA VAL A 165 16.81 -10.81 3.82
C VAL A 165 16.60 -11.75 5.00
N GLY A 166 17.52 -12.68 5.20
CA GLY A 166 17.45 -13.71 6.25
C GLY A 166 17.39 -15.12 5.63
N LYS A 167 17.75 -16.13 6.41
CA LYS A 167 17.89 -17.51 5.93
C LYS A 167 16.85 -18.46 6.46
N LYS A 168 16.24 -18.13 7.60
CA LYS A 168 15.23 -18.98 8.25
C LYS A 168 14.22 -18.13 9.03
N LYS A 169 13.15 -18.78 9.41
CA LYS A 169 12.09 -18.20 10.27
C LYS A 169 12.68 -17.55 11.53
N GLY A 170 12.20 -16.36 11.86
CA GLY A 170 12.67 -15.53 12.97
C GLY A 170 13.86 -14.62 12.61
N GLU A 171 14.50 -14.81 11.46
CA GLU A 171 15.60 -13.96 10.98
C GLU A 171 15.17 -13.02 9.84
N PHE A 172 13.99 -13.23 9.26
CA PHE A 172 13.54 -12.47 8.10
C PHE A 172 13.32 -10.99 8.42
N LYS A 173 13.90 -10.12 7.60
CA LYS A 173 13.77 -8.67 7.72
C LYS A 173 13.52 -8.05 6.35
N ARG A 174 12.47 -7.25 6.24
CA ARG A 174 12.23 -6.43 5.04
C ARG A 174 13.31 -5.40 4.88
N THR A 175 13.72 -5.14 3.64
CA THR A 175 14.74 -4.14 3.31
C THR A 175 14.11 -2.82 2.87
N SER A 176 14.93 -1.80 2.69
CA SER A 176 14.53 -0.50 2.14
C SER A 176 14.34 -0.51 0.61
N ASN A 177 14.70 -1.60 -0.08
CA ASN A 177 14.62 -1.74 -1.53
C ASN A 177 13.17 -2.05 -2.03
N ARG A 178 12.17 -1.69 -1.22
CA ARG A 178 10.77 -1.72 -1.66
C ARG A 178 10.58 -0.79 -2.85
N HIS A 179 9.82 -1.28 -3.85
CA HIS A 179 9.43 -0.48 -5.00
C HIS A 179 7.95 -0.67 -5.33
N ASP A 180 7.23 0.45 -5.58
CA ASP A 180 5.80 0.45 -5.88
C ASP A 180 5.57 0.82 -7.36
N TYR A 181 4.88 -0.05 -8.08
CA TYR A 181 4.42 0.15 -9.46
C TYR A 181 2.95 0.58 -9.42
N ALA A 182 2.72 1.87 -9.20
CA ALA A 182 1.40 2.44 -9.06
C ALA A 182 0.76 2.76 -10.42
N LEU A 183 -0.57 2.75 -10.48
CA LEU A 183 -1.29 3.36 -11.59
C LEU A 183 -1.08 4.88 -11.56
N LYS A 184 -0.95 5.46 -12.74
CA LYS A 184 -0.94 6.91 -12.85
C LYS A 184 -2.35 7.47 -12.60
N PRO A 185 -2.45 8.69 -12.04
CA PRO A 185 -3.71 9.38 -11.92
C PRO A 185 -4.43 9.51 -13.27
N THR A 186 -5.76 9.49 -13.24
CA THR A 186 -6.61 9.54 -14.46
C THR A 186 -6.67 10.90 -15.11
N GLY A 187 -6.11 11.93 -14.48
CA GLY A 187 -6.07 13.30 -14.98
C GLY A 187 -4.98 14.13 -14.30
N PRO A 188 -4.89 15.42 -14.65
CA PRO A 188 -3.95 16.32 -14.03
C PRO A 188 -4.28 16.53 -12.54
N THR A 189 -3.26 16.60 -11.73
CA THR A 189 -3.32 16.83 -10.29
C THR A 189 -2.81 18.22 -9.93
N VAL A 190 -3.01 18.64 -8.68
CA VAL A 190 -2.42 19.87 -8.16
C VAL A 190 -0.88 19.86 -8.28
N LEU A 191 -0.24 18.68 -8.21
CA LEU A 191 1.21 18.55 -8.39
C LEU A 191 1.65 18.92 -9.81
N ASN A 192 0.87 18.54 -10.82
CA ASN A 192 1.12 18.97 -12.20
C ASN A 192 1.02 20.50 -12.32
N ALA A 193 -0.05 21.08 -11.78
CA ALA A 193 -0.25 22.53 -11.82
C ALA A 193 0.86 23.31 -11.10
N MET A 194 1.38 22.78 -9.98
CA MET A 194 2.54 23.35 -9.26
C MET A 194 3.79 23.29 -10.13
N LYS A 195 4.08 22.14 -10.74
CA LYS A 195 5.23 21.96 -11.63
C LYS A 195 5.17 22.89 -12.84
N ASP A 196 3.99 23.05 -13.45
CA ASP A 196 3.76 23.94 -14.59
C ASP A 196 3.99 25.43 -14.23
N LYS A 197 3.87 25.76 -12.94
CA LYS A 197 4.19 27.10 -12.39
C LYS A 197 5.65 27.25 -11.97
N GLY A 198 6.50 26.25 -12.22
CA GLY A 198 7.91 26.27 -11.84
C GLY A 198 8.18 26.06 -10.35
N LEU A 199 7.22 25.50 -9.62
CA LEU A 199 7.39 25.15 -8.22
C LEU A 199 8.05 23.77 -8.11
N ASP A 200 8.83 23.58 -7.05
CA ASP A 200 9.42 22.27 -6.74
C ASP A 200 8.33 21.29 -6.28
N VAL A 201 8.35 20.11 -6.90
CA VAL A 201 7.47 18.99 -6.56
C VAL A 201 8.36 17.78 -6.34
N ILE A 202 8.39 17.31 -5.11
CA ILE A 202 9.22 16.18 -4.65
C ILE A 202 8.32 14.96 -4.42
#